data_ad2fca93ec5fab64706ce60033406b1c
#
_entry.id   ad2fca93ec5fab64706ce60033406b1c
#
_cell.length_a   1.000
_cell.length_b   1.000
_cell.length_c   1.000
_cell.angle_alpha   90.00
_cell.angle_beta   90.00
_cell.angle_gamma   90.00
#
_symmetry.space_group_name_H-M   'P 1'
#
loop_
_entity.id
_entity.type
_entity.pdbx_description
1 polymer ?
#
loop_
_entity_poly.entity_id
_entity_poly.type
_entity_poly.pdbx_seq_one_letter_code
_entity_poly.pdbx_strand_id
1 'polypeptide(L)'
;MNRREFLNVLAVAGAAGLDFKHTFAAQVKSFYDLPRFGNNVTLLHISDTHAQLLPLYYREPSVNIGVGEVHNRPPHLVGHALLEHYGMSAGSKQAYAYSHLDFEKAAREYGKVGGFAHLATLVKKIRDQRPG
;
A
#
# COMPACT_ATOMS: atom_id res chain seq x y z
N MET A 1 -2.53 21.56 -15.08
CA MET A 1 -2.39 22.10 -13.70
C MET A 1 -0.90 22.30 -13.42
N ASN A 2 -0.46 23.52 -13.19
CA ASN A 2 0.93 23.81 -12.89
C ASN A 2 1.19 23.70 -11.36
N ARG A 3 2.48 23.71 -10.93
CA ARG A 3 2.84 23.57 -9.52
C ARG A 3 2.20 24.62 -8.60
N ARG A 4 2.02 25.86 -9.09
CA ARG A 4 1.38 26.94 -8.33
C ARG A 4 -0.10 26.70 -8.14
N GLU A 5 -0.80 26.26 -9.19
CA GLU A 5 -2.23 25.91 -9.10
C GLU A 5 -2.46 24.78 -8.11
N PHE A 6 -1.60 23.75 -8.13
CA PHE A 6 -1.66 22.63 -7.16
C PHE A 6 -1.47 23.12 -5.72
N LEU A 7 -0.46 23.95 -5.46
CA LEU A 7 -0.21 24.50 -4.13
C LEU A 7 -1.34 25.43 -3.66
N ASN A 8 -1.94 26.21 -4.54
CA ASN A 8 -3.09 27.04 -4.20
C ASN A 8 -4.32 26.20 -3.84
N VAL A 9 -4.59 25.13 -4.60
CA VAL A 9 -5.68 24.19 -4.28
C VAL A 9 -5.43 23.52 -2.94
N LEU A 10 -4.19 23.12 -2.66
CA LEU A 10 -3.82 22.51 -1.38
C LEU A 10 -3.96 23.49 -0.20
N ALA A 11 -3.57 24.75 -0.39
CA ALA A 11 -3.70 25.81 0.60
C ALA A 11 -5.17 26.14 0.90
N VAL A 12 -6.01 26.22 -0.13
CA VAL A 12 -7.45 26.45 0.02
C VAL A 12 -8.12 25.25 0.70
N ALA A 13 -7.75 24.02 0.35
CA ALA A 13 -8.25 22.81 1.00
C ALA A 13 -7.85 22.75 2.49
N GLY A 14 -6.63 23.16 2.84
CA GLY A 14 -6.17 23.26 4.22
C GLY A 14 -6.90 24.38 5.00
N ALA A 15 -7.13 25.54 4.38
CA ALA A 15 -7.87 26.66 4.97
C ALA A 15 -9.37 26.36 5.14
N ALA A 16 -9.93 25.47 4.32
CA ALA A 16 -11.32 24.98 4.44
C ALA A 16 -11.52 23.94 5.54
N GLY A 17 -10.50 23.68 6.36
CA GLY A 17 -10.60 22.75 7.49
C GLY A 17 -10.60 21.28 7.09
N LEU A 18 -10.14 20.96 5.88
CA LEU A 18 -9.87 19.57 5.50
C LEU A 18 -8.61 19.09 6.24
N ASP A 19 -8.81 18.56 7.42
CA ASP A 19 -7.74 18.04 8.28
C ASP A 19 -7.28 16.69 7.73
N PHE A 20 -6.25 16.71 6.88
CA PHE A 20 -5.65 15.52 6.27
C PHE A 20 -5.00 14.58 7.30
N LYS A 21 -4.69 15.06 8.50
CA LYS A 21 -4.01 14.25 9.52
C LYS A 21 -4.94 13.27 10.24
N HIS A 22 -6.22 13.59 10.38
CA HIS A 22 -7.16 12.74 11.11
C HIS A 22 -7.97 11.76 10.24
N THR A 23 -8.03 11.98 8.94
CA THR A 23 -8.88 11.18 8.05
C THR A 23 -8.25 9.84 7.66
N PHE A 24 -6.92 9.73 7.64
CA PHE A 24 -6.23 8.51 7.19
C PHE A 24 -6.00 7.48 8.30
N ALA A 25 -5.78 7.90 9.54
CA ALA A 25 -5.37 6.98 10.62
C ALA A 25 -6.54 6.32 11.37
N ALA A 26 -7.73 6.92 11.36
CA ALA A 26 -8.82 6.52 12.26
C ALA A 26 -9.82 5.52 11.68
N GLN A 27 -9.81 5.21 10.39
CA GLN A 27 -10.86 4.41 9.76
C GLN A 27 -10.40 3.17 8.96
N VAL A 28 -9.11 2.91 8.84
CA VAL A 28 -8.65 1.68 8.18
C VAL A 28 -8.77 0.52 9.18
N LYS A 29 -9.96 -0.04 9.32
CA LYS A 29 -10.23 -1.21 10.16
C LYS A 29 -9.66 -2.50 9.57
N SER A 30 -9.37 -2.51 8.29
CA SER A 30 -8.79 -3.63 7.54
C SER A 30 -7.83 -3.08 6.50
N PHE A 31 -6.81 -3.86 6.17
CA PHE A 31 -5.83 -3.54 5.13
C PHE A 31 -6.48 -3.25 3.75
N TYR A 32 -7.70 -3.70 3.55
CA TYR A 32 -8.47 -3.55 2.32
C TYR A 32 -9.60 -2.50 2.43
N ASP A 33 -9.73 -1.82 3.57
CA ASP A 33 -10.70 -0.74 3.75
C ASP A 33 -10.09 0.56 3.23
N LEU A 34 -10.25 0.78 1.93
CA LEU A 34 -9.76 1.98 1.28
C LEU A 34 -10.71 3.15 1.50
N PRO A 35 -10.20 4.34 1.84
CA PRO A 35 -11.04 5.52 2.00
C PRO A 35 -11.76 5.86 0.69
N ARG A 36 -12.98 6.38 0.81
CA ARG A 36 -13.74 6.87 -0.35
C ARG A 36 -13.42 8.34 -0.58
N PHE A 37 -12.95 8.64 -1.77
CA PHE A 37 -12.67 10.00 -2.22
C PHE A 37 -13.71 10.46 -3.26
N GLY A 38 -14.92 10.64 -2.85
CA GLY A 38 -16.02 11.01 -3.73
C GLY A 38 -17.03 9.89 -3.95
N ASN A 39 -18.15 10.23 -4.58
CA ASN A 39 -19.30 9.34 -4.66
C ASN A 39 -19.66 8.87 -6.07
N ASN A 40 -19.03 9.44 -7.11
CA ASN A 40 -19.53 9.30 -8.47
C ASN A 40 -18.75 8.31 -9.32
N VAL A 41 -17.44 8.15 -9.08
CA VAL A 41 -16.58 7.26 -9.89
C VAL A 41 -15.54 6.60 -9.01
N THR A 42 -15.34 5.31 -9.20
CA THR A 42 -14.22 4.56 -8.63
C THR A 42 -13.33 4.04 -9.75
N LEU A 43 -12.07 4.47 -9.76
CA LEU A 43 -11.06 3.97 -10.69
C LEU A 43 -10.24 2.88 -10.02
N LEU A 44 -10.27 1.67 -10.57
CA LEU A 44 -9.39 0.56 -10.16
C LEU A 44 -8.24 0.45 -11.17
N HIS A 45 -7.04 0.80 -10.73
CA HIS A 45 -5.84 0.69 -11.54
C HIS A 45 -5.03 -0.53 -11.12
N ILE A 46 -4.62 -1.32 -12.10
CA ILE A 46 -3.81 -2.53 -11.92
C ILE A 46 -2.58 -2.39 -12.81
N SER A 47 -1.40 -2.61 -12.25
CA SER A 47 -0.14 -2.58 -12.97
C SER A 47 0.78 -3.71 -12.51
N ASP A 48 1.77 -4.01 -13.33
CA ASP A 48 2.89 -4.90 -13.02
C ASP A 48 2.47 -6.30 -12.49
N THR A 49 1.59 -6.95 -13.22
CA THR A 49 0.94 -8.20 -12.79
C THR A 49 1.81 -9.45 -12.97
N HIS A 50 2.90 -9.36 -13.74
CA HIS A 50 3.83 -10.46 -14.04
C HIS A 50 3.15 -11.76 -14.50
N ALA A 51 1.93 -11.68 -15.04
CA ALA A 51 1.12 -12.80 -15.53
C ALA A 51 0.91 -13.96 -14.54
N GLN A 52 1.08 -13.72 -13.23
CA GLN A 52 0.90 -14.72 -12.19
C GLN A 52 -0.59 -15.05 -11.99
N LEU A 53 -1.01 -16.27 -12.29
CA LEU A 53 -2.41 -16.69 -12.15
C LEU A 53 -2.77 -17.03 -10.70
N LEU A 54 -1.96 -17.85 -10.04
CA LEU A 54 -2.23 -18.36 -8.70
C LEU A 54 -1.37 -17.66 -7.64
N PRO A 55 -1.87 -17.48 -6.41
CA PRO A 55 -1.09 -16.90 -5.33
C PRO A 55 0.03 -17.87 -4.87
N LEU A 56 1.12 -17.29 -4.36
CA LEU A 56 2.33 -17.99 -3.96
C LEU A 56 2.69 -17.74 -2.49
N TYR A 57 3.50 -18.67 -1.93
CA TYR A 57 4.16 -18.50 -0.62
C TYR A 57 5.53 -17.82 -0.73
N TYR A 58 5.77 -17.11 -1.80
CA TYR A 58 7.06 -16.51 -2.07
C TYR A 58 6.93 -15.02 -2.41
N ARG A 59 7.87 -14.26 -1.93
CA ARG A 59 8.12 -12.89 -2.33
C ARG A 59 9.61 -12.73 -2.61
N GLU A 60 9.93 -12.16 -3.75
CA GLU A 60 11.30 -11.88 -4.13
C GLU A 60 11.96 -10.90 -3.14
N PRO A 61 13.21 -11.16 -2.71
CA PRO A 61 13.91 -10.22 -1.84
C PRO A 61 14.02 -8.84 -2.50
N SER A 62 13.56 -7.83 -1.79
CA SER A 62 13.71 -6.45 -2.22
C SER A 62 15.17 -6.02 -2.15
N VAL A 63 15.66 -5.36 -3.19
CA VAL A 63 17.02 -4.82 -3.24
C VAL A 63 17.01 -3.34 -2.94
N ASN A 64 17.95 -2.89 -2.08
CA ASN A 64 18.16 -1.48 -1.86
C ASN A 64 18.85 -0.86 -3.08
N ILE A 65 18.15 0.00 -3.79
CA ILE A 65 18.66 0.70 -4.98
C ILE A 65 19.30 2.06 -4.68
N GLY A 66 19.32 2.47 -3.41
CA GLY A 66 19.97 3.71 -2.97
C GLY A 66 21.48 3.58 -3.04
N VAL A 67 22.14 4.58 -3.60
CA VAL A 67 23.60 4.64 -3.77
C VAL A 67 24.20 5.74 -2.91
N GLY A 68 25.39 5.51 -2.36
CA GLY A 68 26.11 6.49 -1.53
C GLY A 68 25.29 6.90 -0.30
N GLU A 69 25.10 8.19 -0.09
CA GLU A 69 24.44 8.74 1.10
C GLU A 69 22.94 8.42 1.19
N VAL A 70 22.29 8.00 0.08
CA VAL A 70 20.88 7.63 0.06
C VAL A 70 20.65 6.14 0.31
N HIS A 71 21.73 5.36 0.47
CA HIS A 71 21.62 3.96 0.85
C HIS A 71 20.99 3.83 2.24
N ASN A 72 20.02 2.94 2.39
CA ASN A 72 19.22 2.77 3.61
C ASN A 72 18.52 4.05 4.11
N ARG A 73 18.21 4.99 3.21
CA ARG A 73 17.35 6.14 3.51
C ARG A 73 16.09 6.12 2.66
N PRO A 74 14.97 6.70 3.16
CA PRO A 74 13.78 6.81 2.35
C PRO A 74 14.05 7.55 1.01
N PRO A 75 13.51 7.08 -0.10
CA PRO A 75 12.55 5.98 -0.27
C PRO A 75 13.17 4.59 -0.49
N HIS A 76 14.48 4.42 -0.32
CA HIS A 76 15.22 3.21 -0.67
C HIS A 76 15.33 2.17 0.46
N LEU A 77 14.46 2.25 1.46
CA LEU A 77 14.46 1.32 2.59
C LEU A 77 13.89 -0.04 2.20
N VAL A 78 14.59 -1.12 2.59
CA VAL A 78 14.14 -2.50 2.37
C VAL A 78 14.47 -3.38 3.58
N GLY A 79 13.78 -4.49 3.73
CA GLY A 79 14.05 -5.48 4.76
C GLY A 79 14.04 -4.93 6.18
N HIS A 80 15.07 -5.22 6.96
CA HIS A 80 15.16 -4.78 8.36
C HIS A 80 15.20 -3.26 8.52
N ALA A 81 15.93 -2.55 7.65
CA ALA A 81 15.97 -1.09 7.69
C ALA A 81 14.59 -0.44 7.48
N LEU A 82 13.74 -1.05 6.64
CA LEU A 82 12.36 -0.63 6.47
C LEU A 82 11.55 -0.80 7.76
N LEU A 83 11.66 -2.00 8.38
CA LEU A 83 10.91 -2.28 9.60
C LEU A 83 11.33 -1.35 10.75
N GLU A 84 12.62 -1.15 10.93
CA GLU A 84 13.17 -0.27 11.96
C GLU A 84 12.70 1.18 11.78
N HIS A 85 12.86 1.71 10.56
CA HIS A 85 12.52 3.11 10.25
C HIS A 85 11.02 3.42 10.51
N TYR A 86 10.13 2.50 10.18
CA TYR A 86 8.69 2.66 10.35
C TYR A 86 8.14 2.04 11.64
N GLY A 87 8.99 1.56 12.54
CA GLY A 87 8.59 0.96 13.80
C GLY A 87 7.70 -0.28 13.65
N MET A 88 7.91 -1.06 12.59
CA MET A 88 7.15 -2.27 12.33
C MET A 88 7.77 -3.48 13.03
N SER A 89 6.97 -4.22 13.81
CA SER A 89 7.43 -5.45 14.45
C SER A 89 7.64 -6.58 13.44
N ALA A 90 8.77 -7.27 13.53
CA ALA A 90 9.04 -8.44 12.72
C ALA A 90 7.92 -9.51 12.93
N GLY A 91 7.52 -10.20 11.86
CA GLY A 91 6.44 -11.19 11.88
C GLY A 91 5.03 -10.61 11.98
N SER A 92 4.86 -9.28 12.06
CA SER A 92 3.53 -8.66 12.02
C SER A 92 2.90 -8.69 10.61
N LYS A 93 1.59 -8.48 10.54
CA LYS A 93 0.88 -8.31 9.25
C LYS A 93 1.45 -7.16 8.41
N GLN A 94 1.92 -6.10 9.05
CA GLN A 94 2.56 -4.98 8.38
C GLN A 94 3.91 -5.39 7.79
N ALA A 95 4.77 -6.07 8.59
CA ALA A 95 6.03 -6.60 8.09
C ALA A 95 5.82 -7.57 6.91
N TYR A 96 4.80 -8.42 6.99
CA TYR A 96 4.39 -9.30 5.90
C TYR A 96 3.96 -8.55 4.64
N ALA A 97 3.21 -7.45 4.80
CA ALA A 97 2.72 -6.66 3.68
C ALA A 97 3.83 -5.88 2.95
N TYR A 98 4.82 -5.38 3.68
CA TYR A 98 5.79 -4.41 3.17
C TYR A 98 7.22 -4.96 3.01
N SER A 99 7.52 -6.16 3.51
CA SER A 99 8.86 -6.73 3.42
C SER A 99 8.85 -8.16 2.88
N HIS A 100 10.03 -8.66 2.52
CA HIS A 100 10.26 -10.04 2.13
C HIS A 100 10.73 -10.92 3.30
N LEU A 101 10.94 -10.33 4.47
CA LEU A 101 11.51 -11.01 5.63
C LEU A 101 10.56 -12.07 6.18
N ASP A 102 11.10 -13.27 6.45
CA ASP A 102 10.36 -14.44 6.97
C ASP A 102 9.07 -14.74 6.18
N PHE A 103 9.08 -14.39 4.89
CA PHE A 103 7.87 -14.34 4.08
C PHE A 103 7.15 -15.67 3.99
N GLU A 104 7.87 -16.79 3.85
CA GLU A 104 7.24 -18.12 3.75
C GLU A 104 6.48 -18.47 5.05
N LYS A 105 7.08 -18.20 6.21
CA LYS A 105 6.44 -18.41 7.50
C LYS A 105 5.21 -17.51 7.66
N ALA A 106 5.35 -16.23 7.37
CA ALA A 106 4.26 -15.26 7.41
C ALA A 106 3.13 -15.61 6.42
N ALA A 107 3.47 -16.08 5.23
CA ALA A 107 2.47 -16.50 4.23
C ALA A 107 1.69 -17.75 4.64
N ARG A 108 2.25 -18.63 5.47
CA ARG A 108 1.52 -19.76 6.07
C ARG A 108 0.51 -19.29 7.12
N GLU A 109 0.84 -18.22 7.84
CA GLU A 109 -0.03 -17.62 8.85
C GLU A 109 -1.09 -16.70 8.25
N TYR A 110 -0.68 -15.80 7.36
CA TYR A 110 -1.54 -14.73 6.83
C TYR A 110 -2.13 -15.02 5.44
N GLY A 111 -1.68 -16.07 4.77
CA GLY A 111 -2.12 -16.47 3.45
C GLY A 111 -1.09 -16.18 2.34
N LYS A 112 -1.30 -16.79 1.18
CA LYS A 112 -0.49 -16.58 -0.01
C LYS A 112 -0.70 -15.18 -0.59
N VAL A 113 0.25 -14.68 -1.36
CA VAL A 113 0.17 -13.35 -2.01
C VAL A 113 0.16 -13.44 -3.51
N GLY A 114 -0.30 -12.36 -4.14
CA GLY A 114 -0.31 -12.17 -5.58
C GLY A 114 -1.38 -13.00 -6.29
N GLY A 115 -1.25 -13.05 -7.59
CA GLY A 115 -2.10 -13.81 -8.49
C GLY A 115 -3.39 -13.13 -8.89
N PHE A 116 -3.78 -13.33 -10.16
CA PHE A 116 -5.04 -12.81 -10.69
C PHE A 116 -6.27 -13.33 -9.95
N ALA A 117 -6.21 -14.53 -9.38
CA ALA A 117 -7.32 -15.08 -8.61
C ALA A 117 -7.65 -14.24 -7.37
N HIS A 118 -6.62 -13.81 -6.60
CA HIS A 118 -6.80 -12.89 -5.48
C HIS A 118 -7.26 -11.51 -5.95
N LEU A 119 -6.65 -11.01 -7.02
CA LEU A 119 -6.98 -9.71 -7.58
C LEU A 119 -8.43 -9.66 -8.05
N ALA A 120 -8.91 -10.69 -8.75
CA ALA A 120 -10.31 -10.80 -9.18
C ALA A 120 -11.27 -10.76 -7.98
N THR A 121 -10.94 -11.47 -6.91
CA THR A 121 -11.74 -11.48 -5.67
C THR A 121 -11.77 -10.09 -5.03
N LEU A 122 -10.61 -9.40 -4.96
CA LEU A 122 -10.50 -8.05 -4.41
C LEU A 122 -11.29 -7.04 -5.24
N VAL A 123 -11.15 -7.08 -6.57
CA VAL A 123 -11.90 -6.21 -7.50
C VAL A 123 -13.41 -6.42 -7.33
N LYS A 124 -13.87 -7.67 -7.28
CA LYS A 124 -15.27 -7.99 -7.04
C LYS A 124 -15.75 -7.39 -5.71
N LYS A 125 -15.02 -7.62 -4.61
CA LYS A 125 -15.35 -7.05 -3.30
C LYS A 125 -15.45 -5.53 -3.33
N ILE A 126 -14.51 -4.84 -3.98
CA ILE A 126 -14.53 -3.37 -4.09
C ILE A 126 -15.74 -2.91 -4.91
N ARG A 127 -16.05 -3.59 -6.02
CA ARG A 127 -17.24 -3.29 -6.84
C ARG A 127 -18.54 -3.45 -6.08
N ASP A 128 -18.67 -4.55 -5.33
CA ASP A 128 -19.88 -4.81 -4.53
C ASP A 128 -20.07 -3.74 -3.42
N GLN A 129 -18.98 -3.19 -2.89
CA GLN A 129 -19.01 -2.15 -1.86
C GLN A 129 -19.18 -0.73 -2.42
N ARG A 130 -18.95 -0.54 -3.70
CA ARG A 130 -18.94 0.75 -4.38
C ARG A 130 -19.69 0.68 -5.69
N PRO A 131 -21.02 0.42 -5.66
CA PRO A 131 -21.83 0.50 -6.87
C PRO A 131 -21.78 1.95 -7.37
N GLY A 132 -21.26 2.17 -8.56
CA GLY A 132 -21.20 3.44 -9.27
C GLY A 132 -22.15 3.40 -10.44
#